data_1c28854c724983c5602b859126dbe60c
#
_entry.id   1c28854c724983c5602b859126dbe60c
#
_cell.length_a   1.000
_cell.length_b   1.000
_cell.length_c   1.000
_cell.angle_alpha   90.00
_cell.angle_beta   90.00
_cell.angle_gamma   90.00
#
_symmetry.space_group_name_H-M   'P 1'
#
loop_
_entity.id
_entity.type
_entity.pdbx_description
1 polymer ?
#
loop_
_entity_poly.entity_id
_entity_poly.type
_entity_poly.pdbx_seq_one_letter_code
_entity_poly.pdbx_strand_id
1 'polypeptide(L)'
;MKTLLKIIFIAFVAVLFTNGANAQQQKTIQTVIIKTAIYCDHCKACETCGPKFQTTLLKEKGIQMVVLDEKAMTIKVTYNSKKTDLAKIKRAISKLGYDADEVKADAVAYEGLDGCCKK
;
A
#
# COMPACT_ATOMS: atom_id res chain seq x y z
N MET A 1 -20.77 27.58 -50.37
CA MET A 1 -21.55 26.81 -49.38
C MET A 1 -21.01 25.41 -49.14
N LYS A 2 -20.73 24.62 -50.14
CA LYS A 2 -20.22 23.23 -49.95
C LYS A 2 -18.85 23.15 -49.30
N THR A 3 -17.96 24.10 -49.54
CA THR A 3 -16.62 24.19 -48.94
C THR A 3 -16.66 24.65 -47.46
N LEU A 4 -17.51 25.58 -47.13
CA LEU A 4 -17.73 26.05 -45.77
C LEU A 4 -18.28 24.94 -44.87
N LEU A 5 -19.23 24.17 -45.40
CA LEU A 5 -19.81 23.03 -44.65
C LEU A 5 -18.78 21.94 -44.35
N LYS A 6 -17.83 21.68 -45.27
CA LYS A 6 -16.73 20.73 -45.06
C LYS A 6 -15.74 21.21 -43.98
N ILE A 7 -15.42 22.49 -43.94
CA ILE A 7 -14.52 23.05 -42.96
C ILE A 7 -15.13 22.99 -41.56
N ILE A 8 -16.41 23.29 -41.42
CA ILE A 8 -17.15 23.22 -40.14
C ILE A 8 -17.20 21.76 -39.67
N PHE A 9 -17.39 20.79 -40.57
CA PHE A 9 -17.43 19.38 -40.21
C PHE A 9 -16.06 18.86 -39.72
N ILE A 10 -14.96 19.27 -40.36
CA ILE A 10 -13.60 18.92 -39.94
C ILE A 10 -13.26 19.55 -38.59
N ALA A 11 -13.64 20.81 -38.32
CA ALA A 11 -13.46 21.48 -37.06
C ALA A 11 -14.26 20.79 -35.92
N PHE A 12 -15.48 20.32 -36.21
CA PHE A 12 -16.31 19.63 -35.23
C PHE A 12 -15.77 18.25 -34.87
N VAL A 13 -15.21 17.51 -35.83
CA VAL A 13 -14.58 16.21 -35.56
C VAL A 13 -13.27 16.37 -34.75
N ALA A 14 -12.49 17.43 -35.01
CA ALA A 14 -11.26 17.68 -34.24
C ALA A 14 -11.52 17.96 -32.76
N VAL A 15 -12.65 18.58 -32.40
CA VAL A 15 -13.02 18.86 -31.01
C VAL A 15 -13.42 17.57 -30.26
N LEU A 16 -13.89 16.55 -30.97
CA LEU A 16 -14.27 15.28 -30.32
C LEU A 16 -13.08 14.39 -29.91
N PHE A 17 -11.89 14.65 -30.44
CA PHE A 17 -10.68 13.88 -30.11
C PHE A 17 -9.84 14.48 -28.99
N THR A 18 -10.19 15.62 -28.42
CA THR A 18 -9.43 16.26 -27.35
C THR A 18 -9.87 15.86 -25.92
N ASN A 19 -10.82 14.95 -25.79
CA ASN A 19 -11.30 14.47 -24.49
C ASN A 19 -10.60 13.19 -23.98
N GLY A 20 -9.40 12.89 -24.46
CA GLY A 20 -8.64 11.68 -24.10
C GLY A 20 -7.58 11.85 -23.03
N ALA A 21 -7.44 13.00 -22.42
CA ALA A 21 -6.56 13.18 -21.26
C ALA A 21 -7.35 13.01 -19.97
N ASN A 22 -7.93 11.84 -19.73
CA ASN A 22 -8.24 11.41 -18.40
C ASN A 22 -6.88 11.19 -17.69
N ALA A 23 -6.33 12.25 -17.12
CA ALA A 23 -5.40 12.10 -16.02
C ALA A 23 -6.17 11.31 -14.95
N GLN A 24 -5.89 10.01 -14.84
CA GLN A 24 -6.36 9.20 -13.73
C GLN A 24 -5.86 9.91 -12.49
N GLN A 25 -6.73 10.63 -11.79
CA GLN A 25 -6.43 11.16 -10.48
C GLN A 25 -6.15 9.95 -9.61
N GLN A 26 -4.89 9.66 -9.42
CA GLN A 26 -4.45 8.61 -8.52
C GLN A 26 -5.08 8.92 -7.16
N LYS A 27 -5.93 8.01 -6.68
CA LYS A 27 -6.62 8.22 -5.41
C LYS A 27 -5.60 8.53 -4.34
N THR A 28 -5.77 9.63 -3.64
CA THR A 28 -4.86 10.05 -2.57
C THR A 28 -4.76 9.00 -1.46
N ILE A 29 -5.87 8.36 -1.14
CA ILE A 29 -5.92 7.27 -0.17
C ILE A 29 -5.93 5.96 -0.93
N GLN A 30 -4.94 5.12 -0.65
CA GLN A 30 -4.76 3.81 -1.26
C GLN A 30 -4.75 2.73 -0.21
N THR A 31 -5.19 1.53 -0.59
CA THR A 31 -5.11 0.34 0.24
C THR A 31 -4.31 -0.72 -0.51
N VAL A 32 -3.35 -1.32 0.17
CA VAL A 32 -2.50 -2.39 -0.36
C VAL A 32 -2.54 -3.59 0.58
N ILE A 33 -2.42 -4.77 0.00
CA ILE A 33 -2.24 -6.03 0.72
C ILE A 33 -0.81 -6.50 0.50
N ILE A 34 -0.06 -6.61 1.59
CA ILE A 34 1.35 -7.00 1.59
C ILE A 34 1.46 -8.41 2.16
N LYS A 35 2.13 -9.30 1.45
CA LYS A 35 2.42 -10.64 1.95
C LYS A 35 3.51 -10.59 3.01
N THR A 36 3.32 -11.35 4.08
CA THR A 36 4.27 -11.46 5.18
C THR A 36 4.38 -12.92 5.63
N ALA A 37 5.27 -13.19 6.56
CA ALA A 37 5.34 -14.48 7.23
C ALA A 37 5.05 -14.29 8.70
N ILE A 38 3.94 -14.84 9.18
CA ILE A 38 3.49 -14.76 10.57
C ILE A 38 3.46 -16.17 11.11
N TYR A 39 4.30 -16.46 12.08
CA TYR A 39 4.45 -17.81 12.63
C TYR A 39 3.72 -18.03 13.95
N CYS A 40 3.06 -17.01 14.48
CA CYS A 40 2.35 -17.05 15.74
C CYS A 40 0.83 -17.13 15.51
N ASP A 41 0.20 -18.18 16.02
CA ASP A 41 -1.26 -18.35 15.98
C ASP A 41 -2.01 -17.34 16.85
N HIS A 42 -1.30 -16.63 17.72
CA HIS A 42 -1.86 -15.72 18.71
C HIS A 42 -1.38 -14.26 18.52
N CYS A 43 -0.90 -13.90 17.33
CA CYS A 43 -0.34 -12.56 17.08
C CYS A 43 -1.30 -11.42 17.44
N LYS A 44 -2.60 -11.62 17.35
CA LYS A 44 -3.60 -10.65 17.79
C LYS A 44 -3.71 -10.51 19.30
N ALA A 45 -3.44 -11.59 20.03
CA ALA A 45 -3.53 -11.63 21.49
C ALA A 45 -2.19 -11.36 22.17
N CYS A 46 -1.09 -11.48 21.43
CA CYS A 46 0.26 -11.25 21.95
C CYS A 46 0.57 -9.76 21.94
N GLU A 47 0.86 -9.18 23.10
CA GLU A 47 1.17 -7.74 23.21
C GLU A 47 2.36 -7.31 22.35
N THR A 48 3.29 -8.19 22.11
CA THR A 48 4.52 -7.89 21.36
C THR A 48 4.29 -7.92 19.85
N CYS A 49 3.54 -8.87 19.32
CA CYS A 49 3.42 -9.06 17.88
C CYS A 49 2.30 -8.21 17.27
N GLY A 50 1.05 -8.42 17.67
CA GLY A 50 -0.10 -7.79 17.03
C GLY A 50 -0.27 -6.31 17.37
N PRO A 51 -0.61 -5.95 18.61
CA PRO A 51 -0.87 -4.56 18.97
C PRO A 51 0.33 -3.65 18.81
N LYS A 52 1.52 -4.12 19.19
CA LYS A 52 2.76 -3.36 19.03
C LYS A 52 3.12 -3.11 17.59
N PHE A 53 2.99 -4.13 16.74
CA PHE A 53 3.19 -4.01 15.30
C PHE A 53 2.26 -2.96 14.70
N GLN A 54 0.95 -3.08 14.93
CA GLN A 54 -0.04 -2.14 14.41
C GLN A 54 0.20 -0.73 14.93
N THR A 55 0.41 -0.57 16.23
CA THR A 55 0.64 0.74 16.86
C THR A 55 1.91 1.40 16.34
N THR A 56 2.97 0.64 16.14
CA THR A 56 4.24 1.17 15.64
C THR A 56 4.11 1.58 14.17
N LEU A 57 3.49 0.76 13.36
CA LEU A 57 3.30 1.07 11.93
C LEU A 57 2.35 2.25 11.72
N LEU A 58 1.33 2.41 12.56
CA LEU A 58 0.42 3.57 12.53
C LEU A 58 1.11 4.91 12.87
N LYS A 59 2.27 4.88 13.53
CA LYS A 59 3.08 6.09 13.78
C LYS A 59 3.83 6.57 12.54
N GLU A 60 3.99 5.72 11.53
CA GLU A 60 4.62 6.10 10.27
C GLU A 60 3.78 7.13 9.52
N LYS A 61 4.46 8.16 9.01
CA LYS A 61 3.80 9.27 8.31
C LYS A 61 3.00 8.75 7.11
N GLY A 62 1.74 9.12 7.06
CA GLY A 62 0.86 8.80 5.93
C GLY A 62 0.12 7.47 6.05
N ILE A 63 0.43 6.63 7.01
CA ILE A 63 -0.32 5.40 7.29
C ILE A 63 -1.56 5.73 8.12
N GLN A 64 -2.72 5.25 7.70
CA GLN A 64 -4.01 5.53 8.33
C GLN A 64 -4.64 4.32 9.00
N MET A 65 -4.44 3.14 8.42
CA MET A 65 -4.99 1.91 8.94
C MET A 65 -4.07 0.73 8.64
N VAL A 66 -3.96 -0.16 9.59
CA VAL A 66 -3.19 -1.41 9.49
C VAL A 66 -4.03 -2.56 10.01
N VAL A 67 -4.19 -3.60 9.23
CA VAL A 67 -4.88 -4.83 9.63
C VAL A 67 -3.97 -6.02 9.34
N LEU A 68 -3.64 -6.77 10.38
CA LEU A 68 -2.87 -7.99 10.29
C LEU A 68 -3.81 -9.19 10.16
N ASP A 69 -3.65 -9.98 9.11
CA ASP A 69 -4.37 -11.23 8.91
C ASP A 69 -3.38 -12.41 9.03
N GLU A 70 -3.44 -13.09 10.16
CA GLU A 70 -2.57 -14.22 10.47
C GLU A 70 -2.85 -15.45 9.59
N LYS A 71 -4.12 -15.68 9.28
CA LYS A 71 -4.53 -16.84 8.48
C LYS A 71 -4.10 -16.70 7.03
N ALA A 72 -4.27 -15.52 6.48
CA ALA A 72 -3.87 -15.20 5.11
C ALA A 72 -2.37 -14.85 5.00
N MET A 73 -1.68 -14.65 6.12
CA MET A 73 -0.30 -14.15 6.18
C MET A 73 -0.13 -12.85 5.39
N THR A 74 -1.02 -11.89 5.64
CA THR A 74 -1.02 -10.60 4.96
C THR A 74 -1.17 -9.45 5.94
N ILE A 75 -0.68 -8.28 5.50
CA ILE A 75 -0.87 -7.00 6.16
C ILE A 75 -1.62 -6.09 5.20
N LYS A 76 -2.82 -5.66 5.58
CA LYS A 76 -3.56 -4.65 4.82
C LYS A 76 -3.20 -3.28 5.36
N VAL A 77 -2.71 -2.40 4.50
CA VAL A 77 -2.32 -1.03 4.85
C VAL A 77 -3.10 -0.04 4.03
N THR A 78 -3.77 0.90 4.70
CA THR A 78 -4.38 2.07 4.06
C THR A 78 -3.52 3.29 4.34
N TYR A 79 -3.15 4.02 3.31
CA TYR A 79 -2.19 5.11 3.41
C TYR A 79 -2.50 6.25 2.45
N ASN A 80 -1.95 7.41 2.75
CA ASN A 80 -2.01 8.60 1.90
C ASN A 80 -0.80 8.63 0.97
N SER A 81 -1.03 8.45 -0.33
CA SER A 81 0.02 8.39 -1.36
C SER A 81 0.79 9.70 -1.56
N LYS A 82 0.26 10.81 -1.07
CA LYS A 82 0.97 12.12 -1.05
C LYS A 82 1.97 12.24 0.10
N LYS A 83 1.86 11.40 1.14
CA LYS A 83 2.71 11.46 2.34
C LYS A 83 3.70 10.32 2.44
N THR A 84 3.39 9.18 1.86
CA THR A 84 4.24 7.99 1.85
C THR A 84 4.05 7.18 0.58
N ASP A 85 4.87 6.17 0.37
CA ASP A 85 4.80 5.26 -0.76
C ASP A 85 4.94 3.80 -0.30
N LEU A 86 4.63 2.87 -1.19
CA LEU A 86 4.68 1.44 -0.90
C LEU A 86 6.09 0.96 -0.49
N ALA A 87 7.14 1.51 -1.09
CA ALA A 87 8.53 1.13 -0.75
C ALA A 87 8.88 1.52 0.69
N LYS A 88 8.45 2.70 1.13
CA LYS A 88 8.65 3.14 2.53
C LYS A 88 7.86 2.29 3.51
N ILE A 89 6.62 1.93 3.17
CA ILE A 89 5.76 1.06 3.99
C ILE A 89 6.41 -0.33 4.15
N LYS A 90 6.89 -0.93 3.07
CA LYS A 90 7.58 -2.23 3.11
C LYS A 90 8.84 -2.18 3.96
N ARG A 91 9.63 -1.12 3.85
CA ARG A 91 10.82 -0.93 4.71
C ARG A 91 10.46 -0.76 6.18
N ALA A 92 9.37 -0.05 6.49
CA ALA A 92 8.90 0.09 7.86
C ALA A 92 8.49 -1.26 8.46
N ILE A 93 7.80 -2.09 7.69
CA ILE A 93 7.43 -3.46 8.08
C ILE A 93 8.68 -4.32 8.31
N SER A 94 9.64 -4.26 7.39
CA SER A 94 10.92 -4.97 7.51
C SER A 94 11.67 -4.62 8.80
N LYS A 95 11.72 -3.35 9.15
CA LYS A 95 12.36 -2.87 10.39
C LYS A 95 11.68 -3.36 11.68
N LEU A 96 10.45 -3.81 11.56
CA LEU A 96 9.73 -4.44 12.69
C LEU A 96 10.00 -5.95 12.81
N GLY A 97 10.77 -6.52 11.90
CA GLY A 97 11.14 -7.94 11.90
C GLY A 97 10.24 -8.84 11.07
N TYR A 98 9.47 -8.27 10.13
CA TYR A 98 8.54 -9.01 9.27
C TYR A 98 8.89 -8.84 7.80
N ASP A 99 8.67 -9.89 7.01
CA ASP A 99 8.75 -9.80 5.56
C ASP A 99 7.63 -8.90 5.01
N ALA A 100 7.93 -8.17 3.95
CA ALA A 100 6.98 -7.32 3.24
C ALA A 100 7.11 -7.58 1.73
N ASP A 101 6.34 -8.50 1.19
CA ASP A 101 6.46 -9.03 -0.17
C ASP A 101 7.91 -9.49 -0.47
N GLU A 102 8.61 -8.82 -1.39
CA GLU A 102 10.01 -9.10 -1.75
C GLU A 102 11.04 -8.56 -0.75
N VAL A 103 10.64 -7.66 0.12
CA VAL A 103 11.52 -7.07 1.15
C VAL A 103 11.59 -7.99 2.35
N LYS A 104 12.76 -8.53 2.62
CA LYS A 104 12.97 -9.43 3.76
C LYS A 104 13.00 -8.67 5.08
N ALA A 105 12.57 -9.34 6.15
CA ALA A 105 12.68 -8.83 7.50
C ALA A 105 14.13 -8.43 7.82
N ASP A 106 14.28 -7.31 8.52
CA ASP A 106 15.56 -6.94 9.10
C ASP A 106 16.03 -8.02 10.08
N ALA A 107 17.26 -8.51 9.90
CA ALA A 107 17.76 -9.65 10.66
C ALA A 107 17.82 -9.38 12.16
N VAL A 108 18.25 -8.18 12.56
CA VAL A 108 18.36 -7.78 13.97
C VAL A 108 16.96 -7.64 14.58
N ALA A 109 16.03 -7.02 13.86
CA ALA A 109 14.64 -6.88 14.31
C ALA A 109 13.95 -8.24 14.44
N TYR A 110 14.18 -9.16 13.49
CA TYR A 110 13.65 -10.52 13.55
C TYR A 110 14.16 -11.28 14.77
N GLU A 111 15.45 -11.22 15.05
CA GLU A 111 16.03 -11.87 16.24
C GLU A 111 15.50 -11.29 17.56
N GLY A 112 15.11 -10.02 17.56
CA GLY A 112 14.48 -9.35 18.71
C GLY A 112 13.01 -9.68 18.92
N LEU A 113 12.36 -10.42 18.00
CA LEU A 113 10.98 -10.87 18.19
C LEU A 113 10.91 -11.96 19.27
N ASP A 114 9.73 -12.08 19.91
CA ASP A 114 9.47 -13.17 20.83
C ASP A 114 9.57 -14.53 20.11
N GLY A 115 9.99 -15.58 20.84
CA GLY A 115 10.21 -16.90 20.27
C GLY A 115 8.98 -17.48 19.55
N CYS A 116 7.76 -17.14 20.00
CA CYS A 116 6.51 -17.53 19.35
C CYS A 116 6.27 -16.84 18.00
N CYS A 117 6.94 -15.72 17.72
CA CYS A 117 6.83 -14.95 16.47
C CYS A 117 7.89 -15.34 15.43
N LYS A 118 8.82 -16.19 15.78
CA LYS A 118 9.90 -16.70 14.93
C LYS A 118 9.61 -18.13 14.47
N LYS A 119 10.15 -18.49 13.29
CA LYS A 119 10.13 -19.85 12.77
C LYS A 119 11.23 -20.67 13.42
#